data_97b8aed96b3be5f99a519e7f0cbfa120
#
_entry.id   97b8aed96b3be5f99a519e7f0cbfa120
#
_cell.length_a   1.000
_cell.length_b   1.000
_cell.length_c   1.000
_cell.angle_alpha   90.00
_cell.angle_beta   90.00
_cell.angle_gamma   90.00
#
_symmetry.space_group_name_H-M   'P 1'
#
loop_
_entity.id
_entity.type
_entity.pdbx_description
1 polymer ?
#
loop_
_entity_poly.entity_id
_entity_poly.type
_entity_poly.pdbx_seq_one_letter_code
_entity_poly.pdbx_strand_id
1 'polypeptide(L)'
;AACVLIADALRKFPRSTAVVPYMAFSGGTIVALNARRLLLGKNAALSAVDPVIYGQRARHIQPTQDHEQNPLHPLAAEYSKAVEGYLRQTLRERLADAPPAALERAMSVFMGEAAPHAWPIHAPQLEALGIPVELAEPAWAGLVDDQRRARRHLFAAEEG
;
A
#
# COMPACT_ATOMS: atom_id res chain seq x y z
N ALA A 1 10.54 -3.60 3.77
CA ALA A 1 11.37 -4.59 3.07
C ALA A 1 10.54 -5.75 2.50
N ALA A 2 9.80 -6.54 3.30
CA ALA A 2 9.07 -7.72 2.80
C ALA A 2 8.01 -7.40 1.73
N CYS A 3 7.26 -6.30 1.88
CA CYS A 3 6.24 -5.89 0.91
C CYS A 3 6.83 -5.60 -0.47
N VAL A 4 8.03 -5.02 -0.55
CA VAL A 4 8.71 -4.75 -1.83
C VAL A 4 9.11 -6.06 -2.51
N LEU A 5 9.64 -7.03 -1.76
CA LEU A 5 9.98 -8.35 -2.34
C LEU A 5 8.76 -9.07 -2.92
N ILE A 6 7.63 -9.02 -2.22
CA ILE A 6 6.37 -9.59 -2.71
C ILE A 6 5.88 -8.82 -3.94
N ALA A 7 5.93 -7.50 -3.91
CA ALA A 7 5.52 -6.66 -5.03
C ALA A 7 6.37 -6.91 -6.28
N ASP A 8 7.69 -7.01 -6.14
CA ASP A 8 8.60 -7.34 -7.23
C ASP A 8 8.37 -8.74 -7.79
N ALA A 9 8.02 -9.70 -6.92
CA ALA A 9 7.63 -11.01 -7.37
C ALA A 9 6.34 -10.96 -8.21
N LEU A 10 5.32 -10.20 -7.77
CA LEU A 10 4.06 -10.05 -8.49
C LEU A 10 4.24 -9.44 -9.88
N ARG A 11 5.14 -8.47 -10.04
CA ARG A 11 5.46 -7.85 -11.34
C ARG A 11 5.92 -8.85 -12.40
N LYS A 12 6.59 -9.94 -11.99
CA LYS A 12 7.08 -10.99 -12.89
C LYS A 12 5.95 -11.85 -13.47
N PHE A 13 4.77 -11.84 -12.85
CA PHE A 13 3.64 -12.64 -13.31
C PHE A 13 2.67 -11.78 -14.14
N PRO A 14 2.53 -12.05 -15.45
CA PRO A 14 1.72 -11.23 -16.36
C PRO A 14 0.22 -11.27 -16.05
N ARG A 15 -0.24 -12.22 -15.25
CA ARG A 15 -1.65 -12.39 -14.85
C ARG A 15 -1.87 -12.32 -13.35
N SER A 16 -0.97 -11.61 -12.62
CA SER A 16 -1.12 -11.44 -11.18
C SER A 16 -2.38 -10.62 -10.84
N THR A 17 -3.11 -11.05 -9.82
CA THR A 17 -4.31 -10.37 -9.32
C THR A 17 -4.18 -10.17 -7.81
N ALA A 18 -4.33 -8.94 -7.35
CA ALA A 18 -4.50 -8.65 -5.94
C ALA A 18 -5.98 -8.55 -5.61
N VAL A 19 -6.43 -9.35 -4.67
CA VAL A 19 -7.79 -9.29 -4.12
C VAL A 19 -7.72 -8.67 -2.73
N VAL A 20 -8.36 -7.52 -2.56
CA VAL A 20 -8.43 -6.80 -1.28
C VAL A 20 -9.87 -6.83 -0.81
N PRO A 21 -10.26 -7.79 0.03
CA PRO A 21 -11.65 -7.93 0.48
C PRO A 21 -12.07 -6.82 1.46
N TYR A 22 -11.12 -6.30 2.27
CA TYR A 22 -11.41 -5.29 3.29
C TYR A 22 -10.39 -4.16 3.28
N MET A 23 -9.13 -4.41 3.62
CA MET A 23 -8.10 -3.39 3.64
C MET A 23 -6.71 -3.96 3.31
N ALA A 24 -5.93 -3.18 2.57
CA ALA A 24 -4.53 -3.42 2.31
C ALA A 24 -3.77 -2.10 2.55
N PHE A 25 -3.35 -1.87 3.80
CA PHE A 25 -2.75 -0.63 4.22
C PHE A 25 -1.23 -0.66 4.15
N SER A 26 -0.61 0.52 3.95
CA SER A 26 0.84 0.70 3.96
C SER A 26 1.56 -0.28 3.01
N GLY A 27 2.37 -1.19 3.51
CA GLY A 27 3.02 -2.23 2.70
C GLY A 27 2.05 -3.10 1.91
N GLY A 28 0.83 -3.33 2.42
CA GLY A 28 -0.25 -4.00 1.69
C GLY A 28 -0.70 -3.23 0.45
N THR A 29 -0.77 -1.90 0.54
CA THR A 29 -1.01 -1.02 -0.61
C THR A 29 0.07 -1.19 -1.68
N ILE A 30 1.35 -1.23 -1.28
CA ILE A 30 2.46 -1.45 -2.21
C ILE A 30 2.27 -2.78 -2.95
N VAL A 31 1.97 -3.85 -2.23
CA VAL A 31 1.73 -5.17 -2.84
C VAL A 31 0.54 -5.12 -3.81
N ALA A 32 -0.58 -4.55 -3.38
CA ALA A 32 -1.81 -4.47 -4.18
C ALA A 32 -1.60 -3.68 -5.48
N LEU A 33 -0.92 -2.54 -5.41
CA LEU A 33 -0.62 -1.69 -6.58
C LEU A 33 0.34 -2.35 -7.58
N ASN A 34 1.10 -3.36 -7.20
CA ASN A 34 2.04 -4.05 -8.09
C ASN A 34 1.47 -5.29 -8.79
N ALA A 35 0.26 -5.73 -8.44
CA ALA A 35 -0.43 -6.75 -9.21
C ALA A 35 -0.99 -6.17 -10.51
N ARG A 36 -1.11 -6.97 -11.57
CA ARG A 36 -1.66 -6.51 -12.87
C ARG A 36 -3.12 -6.11 -12.75
N ARG A 37 -3.91 -6.87 -12.00
CA ARG A 37 -5.31 -6.56 -11.70
C ARG A 37 -5.46 -6.28 -10.21
N LEU A 38 -6.29 -5.29 -9.90
CA LEU A 38 -6.63 -4.92 -8.52
C LEU A 38 -8.14 -5.06 -8.34
N LEU A 39 -8.55 -6.06 -7.56
CA LEU A 39 -9.94 -6.32 -7.20
C LEU A 39 -10.18 -5.85 -5.77
N LEU A 40 -11.15 -4.94 -5.60
CA LEU A 40 -11.52 -4.41 -4.29
C LEU A 40 -12.90 -4.89 -3.89
N GLY A 41 -13.04 -5.34 -2.66
CA GLY A 41 -14.36 -5.54 -2.05
C GLY A 41 -15.15 -4.22 -1.99
N LYS A 42 -16.47 -4.29 -1.89
CA LYS A 42 -17.38 -3.12 -1.91
C LYS A 42 -16.96 -1.98 -0.97
N ASN A 43 -16.44 -2.33 0.21
CA ASN A 43 -16.01 -1.38 1.23
C ASN A 43 -14.49 -1.46 1.49
N ALA A 44 -13.75 -2.08 0.55
CA ALA A 44 -12.33 -2.22 0.70
C ALA A 44 -11.59 -0.89 0.52
N ALA A 45 -10.43 -0.78 1.14
CA ALA A 45 -9.60 0.40 1.06
C ALA A 45 -8.11 0.06 1.01
N LEU A 46 -7.38 0.91 0.34
CA LEU A 46 -5.93 1.06 0.46
C LEU A 46 -5.61 2.20 1.44
N SER A 47 -4.34 2.48 1.70
CA SER A 47 -3.91 3.66 2.45
C SER A 47 -2.64 4.27 1.89
N ALA A 48 -2.19 5.36 2.49
CA ALA A 48 -0.87 5.90 2.23
C ALA A 48 0.24 4.87 2.56
N VAL A 49 1.38 5.03 1.91
CA VAL A 49 2.54 4.15 2.01
C VAL A 49 3.76 4.85 2.59
N ASP A 50 3.61 6.11 3.02
CA ASP A 50 4.69 6.87 3.64
C ASP A 50 5.28 6.11 4.84
N PRO A 51 6.60 6.06 4.98
CA PRO A 51 7.24 5.26 6.02
C PRO A 51 6.86 5.70 7.43
N VAL A 52 6.68 4.71 8.31
CA VAL A 52 6.51 4.90 9.75
C VAL A 52 7.68 4.24 10.47
N ILE A 53 8.41 5.00 11.29
CA ILE A 53 9.58 4.57 12.04
C ILE A 53 9.29 4.78 13.52
N TYR A 54 9.30 3.71 14.30
CA TYR A 54 8.95 3.72 15.72
C TYR A 54 7.65 4.47 16.03
N GLY A 55 6.61 4.26 15.21
CA GLY A 55 5.31 4.88 15.39
C GLY A 55 5.18 6.32 14.88
N GLN A 56 6.26 6.92 14.39
CA GLN A 56 6.25 8.27 13.80
C GLN A 56 6.36 8.20 12.28
N ARG A 57 5.60 9.04 11.58
CA ARG A 57 5.75 9.19 10.15
C ARG A 57 7.12 9.81 9.84
N ALA A 58 7.88 9.20 8.93
CA ALA A 58 9.24 9.62 8.60
C ALA A 58 9.33 11.12 8.27
N ARG A 59 8.33 11.68 7.58
CA ARG A 59 8.26 13.10 7.24
C ARG A 59 8.15 14.05 8.46
N HIS A 60 7.73 13.54 9.61
CA HIS A 60 7.61 14.32 10.85
C HIS A 60 8.87 14.21 11.72
N ILE A 61 9.81 13.34 11.34
CA ILE A 61 11.11 13.22 12.02
C ILE A 61 11.99 14.34 11.49
N GLN A 62 12.05 15.45 12.25
CA GLN A 62 12.79 16.64 11.86
C GLN A 62 14.30 16.48 12.08
N PRO A 63 15.12 17.11 11.21
CA PRO A 63 16.53 17.26 11.49
C PRO A 63 16.70 18.12 12.74
N THR A 64 17.59 17.71 13.63
CA THR A 64 18.08 18.56 14.72
C THR A 64 19.50 19.04 14.36
N GLN A 65 19.91 20.18 14.89
CA GLN A 65 21.27 20.70 14.70
C GLN A 65 22.32 19.75 15.30
N ASP A 66 21.91 18.93 16.23
CA ASP A 66 22.71 17.90 16.87
C ASP A 66 22.22 16.52 16.40
N HIS A 67 23.00 15.86 15.53
CA HIS A 67 22.70 14.53 15.04
C HIS A 67 22.62 13.47 16.15
N GLU A 68 23.28 13.69 17.29
CA GLU A 68 23.19 12.82 18.45
C GLU A 68 21.81 12.86 19.11
N GLN A 69 21.08 13.98 18.96
CA GLN A 69 19.74 14.14 19.53
C GLN A 69 18.63 13.49 18.70
N ASN A 70 18.86 13.27 17.40
CA ASN A 70 17.89 12.57 16.55
C ASN A 70 18.56 11.67 15.51
N PRO A 71 19.12 10.52 15.92
CA PRO A 71 19.78 9.59 15.01
C PRO A 71 18.82 8.95 13.98
N LEU A 72 17.49 9.08 14.18
CA LEU A 72 16.49 8.54 13.28
C LEU A 72 16.29 9.39 12.01
N HIS A 73 16.69 10.67 12.04
CA HIS A 73 16.46 11.57 10.91
C HIS A 73 17.12 11.09 9.60
N PRO A 74 18.42 10.73 9.55
CA PRO A 74 19.04 10.20 8.33
C PRO A 74 18.32 8.95 7.83
N LEU A 75 17.99 8.03 8.72
CA LEU A 75 17.25 6.81 8.40
C LEU A 75 15.86 7.13 7.83
N ALA A 76 15.15 8.07 8.42
CA ALA A 76 13.83 8.52 7.96
C ALA A 76 13.89 9.10 6.55
N ALA A 77 14.91 9.90 6.26
CA ALA A 77 15.14 10.48 4.93
C ALA A 77 15.43 9.41 3.87
N GLU A 78 16.30 8.44 4.19
CA GLU A 78 16.61 7.32 3.29
C GLU A 78 15.37 6.47 2.99
N TYR A 79 14.61 6.08 4.02
CA TYR A 79 13.39 5.29 3.84
C TYR A 79 12.34 6.05 3.03
N SER A 80 12.15 7.35 3.28
CA SER A 80 11.21 8.19 2.53
C SER A 80 11.58 8.24 1.06
N LYS A 81 12.85 8.47 0.74
CA LYS A 81 13.37 8.51 -0.63
C LYS A 81 13.22 7.16 -1.34
N ALA A 82 13.52 6.06 -0.64
CA ALA A 82 13.39 4.73 -1.21
C ALA A 82 11.93 4.37 -1.51
N VAL A 83 11.01 4.64 -0.59
CA VAL A 83 9.57 4.39 -0.78
C VAL A 83 8.99 5.29 -1.86
N GLU A 84 9.34 6.57 -1.87
CA GLU A 84 8.91 7.51 -2.92
C GLU A 84 9.36 7.05 -4.31
N GLY A 85 10.64 6.68 -4.46
CA GLY A 85 11.18 6.20 -5.74
C GLY A 85 10.47 4.94 -6.23
N TYR A 86 10.25 3.97 -5.33
CA TYR A 86 9.56 2.73 -5.64
C TYR A 86 8.08 2.98 -6.02
N LEU A 87 7.37 3.77 -5.24
CA LEU A 87 5.98 4.13 -5.49
C LEU A 87 5.83 4.87 -6.82
N ARG A 88 6.70 5.85 -7.09
CA ARG A 88 6.70 6.62 -8.34
C ARG A 88 6.86 5.71 -9.56
N GLN A 89 7.75 4.73 -9.49
CA GLN A 89 7.88 3.73 -10.54
C GLN A 89 6.60 2.90 -10.71
N THR A 90 6.04 2.39 -9.61
CA THR A 90 4.79 1.61 -9.62
C THR A 90 3.63 2.39 -10.24
N LEU A 91 3.46 3.65 -9.83
CA LEU A 91 2.38 4.50 -10.33
C LEU A 91 2.57 4.90 -11.79
N ARG A 92 3.80 5.13 -12.25
CA ARG A 92 4.07 5.36 -13.69
C ARG A 92 3.62 4.20 -14.55
N GLU A 93 3.87 2.97 -14.12
CA GLU A 93 3.43 1.79 -14.85
C GLU A 93 1.90 1.65 -14.86
N ARG A 94 1.24 1.95 -13.75
CA ARG A 94 -0.23 1.88 -13.63
C ARG A 94 -0.96 3.01 -14.34
N LEU A 95 -0.35 4.16 -14.46
CA LEU A 95 -0.90 5.39 -15.02
C LEU A 95 -0.30 5.68 -16.40
N ALA A 96 0.21 4.66 -17.11
CA ALA A 96 0.90 4.85 -18.39
C ALA A 96 0.05 5.59 -19.43
N ASP A 97 -1.25 5.37 -19.43
CA ASP A 97 -2.21 6.00 -20.36
C ASP A 97 -2.89 7.25 -19.77
N ALA A 98 -2.54 7.66 -18.53
CA ALA A 98 -3.14 8.79 -17.85
C ALA A 98 -2.33 10.09 -18.11
N PRO A 99 -2.96 11.28 -17.99
CA PRO A 99 -2.24 12.55 -18.08
C PRO A 99 -1.12 12.65 -17.05
N PRO A 100 0.02 13.31 -17.36
CA PRO A 100 1.15 13.44 -16.44
C PRO A 100 0.78 13.97 -15.03
N ALA A 101 -0.19 14.87 -14.96
CA ALA A 101 -0.68 15.40 -13.69
C ALA A 101 -1.36 14.34 -12.79
N ALA A 102 -1.79 13.19 -13.34
CA ALA A 102 -2.38 12.11 -12.56
C ALA A 102 -1.32 11.44 -11.67
N LEU A 103 -0.09 11.30 -12.16
CA LEU A 103 1.01 10.74 -11.38
C LEU A 103 1.28 11.58 -10.12
N GLU A 104 1.40 12.89 -10.26
CA GLU A 104 1.71 13.75 -9.11
C GLU A 104 0.56 13.80 -8.09
N ARG A 105 -0.70 13.80 -8.56
CA ARG A 105 -1.86 13.66 -7.66
C ARG A 105 -1.84 12.33 -6.91
N ALA A 106 -1.58 11.22 -7.61
CA ALA A 106 -1.49 9.91 -6.98
C ALA A 106 -0.31 9.84 -5.98
N MET A 107 0.85 10.39 -6.33
CA MET A 107 1.99 10.50 -5.42
C MET A 107 1.62 11.24 -4.14
N SER A 108 1.00 12.41 -4.23
CA SER A 108 0.58 13.21 -3.07
C SER A 108 -0.36 12.43 -2.14
N VAL A 109 -1.34 11.72 -2.72
CA VAL A 109 -2.29 10.90 -1.94
C VAL A 109 -1.59 9.73 -1.26
N PHE A 110 -0.80 8.94 -1.99
CA PHE A 110 -0.15 7.75 -1.43
C PHE A 110 1.04 8.05 -0.53
N MET A 111 1.71 9.18 -0.71
CA MET A 111 2.71 9.66 0.26
C MET A 111 2.06 10.31 1.48
N GLY A 112 0.72 10.36 1.54
CA GLY A 112 -0.04 10.80 2.69
C GLY A 112 0.15 12.28 3.02
N GLU A 113 0.34 13.15 2.03
CA GLU A 113 0.55 14.58 2.26
C GLU A 113 -0.70 15.26 2.83
N ALA A 114 -1.86 14.84 2.33
CA ALA A 114 -3.15 15.45 2.67
C ALA A 114 -3.94 14.71 3.76
N ALA A 115 -3.49 13.53 4.22
CA ALA A 115 -4.28 12.69 5.12
C ALA A 115 -3.39 11.88 6.08
N PRO A 116 -3.93 11.39 7.21
CA PRO A 116 -3.25 10.44 8.09
C PRO A 116 -2.83 9.17 7.36
N HIS A 117 -1.74 8.50 7.83
CA HIS A 117 -1.18 7.30 7.23
C HIS A 117 -2.23 6.19 6.99
N ALA A 118 -3.09 5.95 7.95
CA ALA A 118 -4.15 4.93 7.88
C ALA A 118 -5.48 5.46 7.32
N TRP A 119 -5.50 6.63 6.67
CA TRP A 119 -6.73 7.13 6.07
C TRP A 119 -7.15 6.25 4.88
N PRO A 120 -8.40 5.76 4.84
CA PRO A 120 -8.84 4.84 3.81
C PRO A 120 -8.99 5.55 2.45
N ILE A 121 -8.46 4.90 1.41
CA ILE A 121 -8.60 5.29 0.00
C ILE A 121 -9.44 4.22 -0.66
N HIS A 122 -10.70 4.52 -0.96
CA HIS A 122 -11.66 3.61 -1.54
C HIS A 122 -11.64 3.62 -3.09
N ALA A 123 -12.34 2.66 -3.71
CA ALA A 123 -12.37 2.51 -5.17
C ALA A 123 -12.69 3.81 -5.92
N PRO A 124 -13.70 4.64 -5.57
CA PRO A 124 -13.99 5.88 -6.28
C PRO A 124 -12.82 6.88 -6.27
N GLN A 125 -12.05 6.92 -5.18
CA GLN A 125 -10.88 7.80 -5.08
C GLN A 125 -9.72 7.28 -5.94
N LEU A 126 -9.53 5.96 -6.01
CA LEU A 126 -8.52 5.35 -6.88
C LEU A 126 -8.84 5.59 -8.36
N GLU A 127 -10.10 5.43 -8.76
CA GLU A 127 -10.58 5.71 -10.11
C GLU A 127 -10.41 7.20 -10.48
N ALA A 128 -10.70 8.11 -9.56
CA ALA A 128 -10.46 9.54 -9.74
C ALA A 128 -8.98 9.90 -9.92
N LEU A 129 -8.07 9.06 -9.41
CA LEU A 129 -6.62 9.15 -9.65
C LEU A 129 -6.19 8.52 -10.98
N GLY A 130 -7.11 7.84 -11.69
CA GLY A 130 -6.82 7.11 -12.92
C GLY A 130 -6.27 5.70 -12.67
N ILE A 131 -6.34 5.19 -11.45
CA ILE A 131 -5.88 3.83 -11.11
C ILE A 131 -7.02 2.85 -11.41
N PRO A 132 -6.82 1.92 -12.35
CA PRO A 132 -7.86 0.95 -12.70
C PRO A 132 -8.10 -0.01 -11.53
N VAL A 133 -9.35 -0.12 -11.12
CA VAL A 133 -9.81 -1.07 -10.10
C VAL A 133 -11.03 -1.82 -10.62
N GLU A 134 -11.20 -3.03 -10.14
CA GLU A 134 -12.37 -3.86 -10.41
C GLU A 134 -13.05 -4.18 -9.07
N LEU A 135 -14.37 -4.26 -9.06
CA LEU A 135 -15.08 -4.73 -7.87
C LEU A 135 -14.95 -6.24 -7.78
N ALA A 136 -14.49 -6.72 -6.64
CA ALA A 136 -14.45 -8.15 -6.37
C ALA A 136 -15.87 -8.69 -6.18
N GLU A 137 -16.18 -9.80 -6.85
CA GLU A 137 -17.44 -10.50 -6.64
C GLU A 137 -17.57 -10.99 -5.19
N PRO A 138 -18.81 -11.09 -4.66
CA PRO A 138 -19.04 -11.56 -3.30
C PRO A 138 -18.43 -12.93 -2.98
N ALA A 139 -18.30 -13.80 -3.98
CA ALA A 139 -17.67 -15.11 -3.86
C ALA A 139 -16.19 -15.03 -3.37
N TRP A 140 -15.43 -14.01 -3.78
CA TRP A 140 -14.05 -13.82 -3.34
C TRP A 140 -13.95 -13.42 -1.86
N ALA A 141 -14.92 -12.63 -1.38
CA ALA A 141 -14.99 -12.27 0.05
C ALA A 141 -15.25 -13.53 0.91
N GLY A 142 -16.15 -14.40 0.46
CA GLY A 142 -16.42 -15.68 1.13
C GLY A 142 -15.19 -16.56 1.24
N LEU A 143 -14.41 -16.69 0.17
CA LEU A 143 -13.19 -17.50 0.16
C LEU A 143 -12.14 -17.01 1.16
N VAL A 144 -12.00 -15.69 1.31
CA VAL A 144 -11.08 -15.09 2.28
C VAL A 144 -11.57 -15.27 3.71
N ASP A 145 -12.86 -15.19 3.94
CA ASP A 145 -13.44 -15.44 5.27
C ASP A 145 -13.32 -16.90 5.69
N ASP A 146 -13.44 -17.84 4.74
CA ASP A 146 -13.20 -19.26 4.99
C ASP A 146 -11.73 -19.53 5.34
N GLN A 147 -10.79 -18.94 4.63
CA GLN A 147 -9.36 -19.01 4.97
C GLN A 147 -9.04 -18.42 6.34
N ARG A 148 -9.67 -17.30 6.70
CA ARG A 148 -9.51 -16.69 8.04
C ARG A 148 -10.08 -17.58 9.14
N ARG A 149 -11.21 -18.23 8.91
CA ARG A 149 -11.81 -19.21 9.84
C ARG A 149 -10.88 -20.40 10.01
N ALA A 150 -10.40 -20.99 8.91
CA ALA A 150 -9.48 -22.13 8.96
C ALA A 150 -8.19 -21.80 9.73
N ARG A 151 -7.59 -20.62 9.50
CA ARG A 151 -6.42 -20.18 10.26
C ARG A 151 -6.68 -20.04 11.76
N ARG A 152 -7.81 -19.44 12.17
CA ARG A 152 -8.16 -19.33 13.60
C ARG A 152 -8.26 -20.69 14.27
N HIS A 153 -8.81 -21.69 13.58
CA HIS A 153 -8.89 -23.05 14.12
C HIS A 153 -7.52 -23.71 14.25
N LEU A 154 -6.60 -23.47 13.33
CA LEU A 154 -5.23 -23.99 13.41
C LEU A 154 -4.48 -23.40 14.61
N PHE A 155 -4.51 -22.09 14.83
CA PHE A 155 -3.84 -21.45 15.96
C PHE A 155 -4.47 -21.80 17.31
N ALA A 156 -5.81 -21.94 17.39
CA ALA A 156 -6.48 -22.36 18.62
C ALA A 156 -6.16 -23.82 19.01
N ALA A 157 -5.76 -24.65 18.05
CA ALA A 157 -5.35 -26.03 18.32
C ALA A 157 -3.87 -26.17 18.79
N GLU A 158 -3.06 -25.13 18.61
CA GLU A 158 -1.66 -25.11 19.07
C GLU A 158 -1.51 -24.59 20.53
N GLU A 159 -2.55 -23.96 21.07
CA GLU A 159 -2.56 -23.42 22.46
C GLU A 159 -3.20 -24.38 23.49
N GLY A 160 -3.67 -25.56 23.11
CA GLY A 160 -4.29 -26.60 23.97
C GLY A 160 -3.45 -27.85 24.05
#